data_4639e7b00ef30292f22fc3102d89ceac
#
_entry.id   4639e7b00ef30292f22fc3102d89ceac
#
_cell.length_a   1.000
_cell.length_b   1.000
_cell.length_c   1.000
_cell.angle_alpha   90.00
_cell.angle_beta   90.00
_cell.angle_gamma   90.00
#
_symmetry.space_group_name_H-M   'P 1'
#
loop_
_entity.id
_entity.type
_entity.pdbx_description
1 polymer ?
#
loop_
_entity_poly.entity_id
_entity_poly.type
_entity_poly.pdbx_seq_one_letter_code
_entity_poly.pdbx_strand_id
1 'polypeptide(L)'
;LKSYLGIDLNFETFKSTPELDTDLNNNVYNLNLYYSNNLELSTYFNYNTLNKPFFATEGSIMEVRFSRALRNKVNVEYVEESTNNKLGLTNLYSRITGQLENRKQLNKFVTFISQLDFGFTFVDSDKGNNTNKIDFLRHGQGAKFALGGFLNQNQRNGYKFKGLGDSQLLTTQFIKAHFNYQYEISRNIFLTPHINFGLVGFGKFDDFLNEIKLSNSNWSNLETSSFMFTSGITAAYNSILGPVFFDLSYINDLNKWPLFFSTGMRFNITK
;
A
#
# COMPACT_ATOMS: atom_id res chain seq x y z
N LEU A 1 -17.32 -2.29 20.72
CA LEU A 1 -18.11 -2.30 19.46
C LEU A 1 -17.39 -3.17 18.46
N LYS A 2 -18.08 -4.21 17.94
CA LYS A 2 -17.50 -5.13 16.94
C LYS A 2 -17.62 -4.58 15.52
N SER A 3 -18.50 -3.61 15.28
CA SER A 3 -18.71 -2.99 13.97
C SER A 3 -19.13 -1.53 14.09
N TYR A 4 -18.74 -0.71 13.14
CA TYR A 4 -19.15 0.68 13.01
C TYR A 4 -19.08 1.17 11.56
N LEU A 5 -19.92 2.17 11.28
CA LEU A 5 -19.86 2.95 10.05
C LEU A 5 -19.30 4.34 10.38
N GLY A 6 -18.53 4.90 9.49
CA GLY A 6 -17.96 6.22 9.66
C GLY A 6 -17.90 7.01 8.36
N ILE A 7 -17.75 8.33 8.52
CA ILE A 7 -17.55 9.28 7.44
C ILE A 7 -16.34 10.14 7.81
N ASP A 8 -15.41 10.30 6.87
CA ASP A 8 -14.22 11.13 7.02
C ASP A 8 -14.16 12.19 5.93
N LEU A 9 -13.77 13.41 6.30
CA LEU A 9 -13.32 14.43 5.37
C LEU A 9 -11.82 14.64 5.57
N ASN A 10 -11.04 14.39 4.52
CA ASN A 10 -9.59 14.44 4.57
C ASN A 10 -9.04 15.52 3.63
N PHE A 11 -8.16 16.34 4.16
CA PHE A 11 -7.37 17.30 3.40
C PHE A 11 -5.90 16.91 3.46
N GLU A 12 -5.29 16.73 2.30
CA GLU A 12 -3.90 16.32 2.19
C GLU A 12 -3.14 17.24 1.22
N THR A 13 -1.96 17.67 1.65
CA THR A 13 -1.02 18.40 0.80
C THR A 13 0.29 17.62 0.77
N PHE A 14 0.75 17.29 -0.41
CA PHE A 14 2.02 16.63 -0.64
C PHE A 14 2.92 17.51 -1.51
N LYS A 15 4.16 17.71 -1.07
CA LYS A 15 5.19 18.42 -1.81
C LYS A 15 6.44 17.56 -1.83
N SER A 16 6.98 17.30 -3.00
CA SER A 16 8.26 16.62 -3.20
C SER A 16 9.14 17.46 -4.11
N THR A 17 10.36 17.69 -3.67
CA THR A 17 11.46 18.25 -4.46
C THR A 17 12.48 17.13 -4.57
N PRO A 18 12.47 16.34 -5.67
CA PRO A 18 13.47 15.30 -5.83
C PRO A 18 14.87 15.91 -5.82
N GLU A 19 15.76 15.39 -4.98
CA GLU A 19 17.17 15.70 -5.11
C GLU A 19 17.67 15.04 -6.40
N LEU A 20 18.30 15.83 -7.27
CA LEU A 20 18.95 15.32 -8.46
C LEU A 20 20.19 14.55 -8.01
N ASP A 21 20.07 13.25 -7.84
CA ASP A 21 21.22 12.38 -7.70
C ASP A 21 21.88 12.26 -9.09
N THR A 22 23.05 12.88 -9.24
CA THR A 22 23.80 12.94 -10.50
C THR A 22 24.26 11.57 -10.97
N ASP A 23 24.27 10.56 -10.10
CA ASP A 23 24.66 9.19 -10.43
C ASP A 23 23.51 8.31 -10.94
N LEU A 24 22.27 8.72 -10.76
CA LEU A 24 21.10 8.08 -11.33
C LEU A 24 20.71 8.75 -12.66
N ASN A 25 21.45 8.44 -13.71
CA ASN A 25 21.16 8.81 -15.11
C ASN A 25 19.80 8.30 -15.65
N ASN A 26 18.93 7.84 -14.77
CA ASN A 26 17.61 7.30 -15.04
C ASN A 26 16.50 8.07 -14.33
N ASN A 27 16.66 9.36 -14.11
CA ASN A 27 15.55 10.18 -13.67
C ASN A 27 14.56 10.31 -14.84
N VAL A 28 13.71 9.29 -14.96
CA VAL A 28 12.76 9.08 -16.08
C VAL A 28 11.87 10.32 -16.31
N TYR A 29 11.86 11.27 -15.38
CA TYR A 29 10.93 12.41 -15.42
C TYR A 29 11.59 13.79 -15.30
N ASN A 30 12.89 13.93 -15.00
CA ASN A 30 13.55 15.24 -14.79
C ASN A 30 12.70 16.24 -14.00
N LEU A 31 12.12 15.77 -12.86
CA LEU A 31 11.19 16.56 -12.07
C LEU A 31 11.94 17.52 -11.15
N ASN A 32 11.59 18.80 -11.18
CA ASN A 32 12.05 19.81 -10.23
C ASN A 32 11.13 19.90 -9.01
N LEU A 33 9.81 19.89 -9.23
CA LEU A 33 8.81 19.99 -8.19
C LEU A 33 7.60 19.15 -8.55
N TYR A 34 7.13 18.37 -7.57
CA TYR A 34 5.82 17.76 -7.59
C TYR A 34 5.01 18.25 -6.40
N TYR A 35 3.85 18.82 -6.67
CA TYR A 35 2.93 19.30 -5.64
C TYR A 35 1.53 18.73 -5.89
N SER A 36 0.93 18.18 -4.85
CA SER A 36 -0.43 17.65 -4.90
C SER A 36 -1.23 18.17 -3.71
N ASN A 37 -2.46 18.63 -3.99
CA ASN A 37 -3.41 19.08 -2.98
C ASN A 37 -4.74 18.41 -3.21
N ASN A 38 -5.22 17.70 -2.21
CA ASN A 38 -6.37 16.82 -2.30
C ASN A 38 -7.36 17.06 -1.15
N LEU A 39 -8.65 17.10 -1.49
CA LEU A 39 -9.76 17.06 -0.53
C LEU A 39 -10.62 15.85 -0.85
N GLU A 40 -10.78 14.94 0.07
CA GLU A 40 -11.45 13.66 -0.13
C GLU A 40 -12.52 13.43 0.94
N LEU A 41 -13.72 13.06 0.50
CA LEU A 41 -14.80 12.55 1.35
C LEU A 41 -14.79 11.01 1.28
N SER A 42 -14.85 10.36 2.43
CA SER A 42 -14.89 8.90 2.52
C SER A 42 -16.00 8.42 3.42
N THR A 43 -16.57 7.28 3.06
CA THR A 43 -17.43 6.48 3.93
C THR A 43 -16.77 5.13 4.13
N TYR A 44 -16.87 4.55 5.32
CA TYR A 44 -16.27 3.26 5.61
C TYR A 44 -17.08 2.44 6.59
N PHE A 45 -16.96 1.12 6.43
CA PHE A 45 -17.43 0.12 7.36
C PHE A 45 -16.23 -0.62 7.94
N ASN A 46 -16.23 -0.80 9.25
CA ASN A 46 -15.21 -1.57 9.96
C ASN A 46 -15.88 -2.60 10.85
N TYR A 47 -15.36 -3.83 10.80
CA TYR A 47 -15.76 -4.95 11.64
C TYR A 47 -14.50 -5.64 12.16
N ASN A 48 -14.39 -5.82 13.49
CA ASN A 48 -13.25 -6.44 14.12
C ASN A 48 -13.69 -7.31 15.30
N THR A 49 -13.38 -8.60 15.21
CA THR A 49 -13.69 -9.61 16.23
C THR A 49 -12.46 -10.34 16.76
N LEU A 50 -11.25 -9.80 16.48
CA LEU A 50 -10.02 -10.41 16.99
C LEU A 50 -10.06 -10.52 18.50
N ASN A 51 -9.65 -11.69 19.00
CA ASN A 51 -9.66 -11.99 20.44
C ASN A 51 -8.56 -11.28 21.25
N LYS A 52 -7.52 -10.76 20.58
CA LYS A 52 -6.40 -10.02 21.18
C LYS A 52 -5.93 -8.90 20.25
N PRO A 53 -5.38 -7.79 20.78
CA PRO A 53 -4.84 -6.70 19.95
C PRO A 53 -3.57 -7.10 19.19
N PHE A 54 -2.72 -7.96 19.79
CA PHE A 54 -1.52 -8.52 19.18
C PHE A 54 -1.57 -10.03 19.22
N PHE A 55 -1.00 -10.66 18.20
CA PHE A 55 -0.91 -12.13 18.11
C PHE A 55 -2.25 -12.82 18.36
N ALA A 56 -3.34 -12.23 17.85
CA ALA A 56 -4.66 -12.83 17.94
C ALA A 56 -4.66 -14.22 17.30
N THR A 57 -5.35 -15.15 17.91
CA THR A 57 -5.44 -16.54 17.46
C THR A 57 -6.76 -16.84 16.75
N GLU A 58 -7.77 -15.99 16.97
CA GLU A 58 -9.12 -16.18 16.43
C GLU A 58 -9.77 -14.84 16.12
N GLY A 59 -10.73 -14.87 15.19
CA GLY A 59 -11.53 -13.73 14.80
C GLY A 59 -11.27 -13.25 13.39
N SER A 60 -11.95 -12.19 13.01
CA SER A 60 -11.89 -11.61 11.67
C SER A 60 -11.85 -10.10 11.73
N ILE A 61 -11.20 -9.50 10.72
CA ILE A 61 -11.27 -8.08 10.41
C ILE A 61 -11.91 -7.96 9.03
N MET A 62 -12.81 -7.01 8.88
CA MET A 62 -13.31 -6.56 7.59
C MET A 62 -13.36 -5.04 7.61
N GLU A 63 -12.67 -4.43 6.68
CA GLU A 63 -12.77 -3.00 6.43
C GLU A 63 -13.07 -2.79 4.94
N VAL A 64 -14.05 -1.95 4.65
CA VAL A 64 -14.36 -1.49 3.30
C VAL A 64 -14.52 0.01 3.36
N ARG A 65 -13.84 0.71 2.45
CA ARG A 65 -13.87 2.17 2.37
C ARG A 65 -14.14 2.58 0.92
N PHE A 66 -15.07 3.48 0.75
CA PHE A 66 -15.31 4.20 -0.49
C PHE A 66 -14.93 5.66 -0.29
N SER A 67 -14.18 6.23 -1.23
CA SER A 67 -13.70 7.60 -1.17
C SER A 67 -13.98 8.32 -2.48
N ARG A 68 -14.29 9.61 -2.41
CA ARG A 68 -14.43 10.50 -3.56
C ARG A 68 -13.59 11.75 -3.37
N ALA A 69 -12.73 12.05 -4.31
CA ALA A 69 -12.02 13.31 -4.36
C ALA A 69 -13.00 14.42 -4.74
N LEU A 70 -13.15 15.42 -3.88
CA LEU A 70 -13.93 16.63 -4.13
C LEU A 70 -13.07 17.70 -4.79
N ARG A 71 -11.76 17.67 -4.54
CA ARG A 71 -10.75 18.53 -5.12
C ARG A 71 -9.46 17.75 -5.23
N ASN A 72 -8.83 17.78 -6.39
CA ASN A 72 -7.49 17.23 -6.60
C ASN A 72 -6.73 18.15 -7.55
N LYS A 73 -5.68 18.82 -7.06
CA LYS A 73 -4.80 19.68 -7.85
C LYS A 73 -3.41 19.09 -7.85
N VAL A 74 -2.83 18.97 -9.02
CA VAL A 74 -1.47 18.47 -9.21
C VAL A 74 -0.69 19.49 -10.05
N ASN A 75 0.43 19.95 -9.53
CA ASN A 75 1.38 20.79 -10.25
C ASN A 75 2.70 20.02 -10.39
N VAL A 76 3.21 19.95 -11.59
CA VAL A 76 4.47 19.29 -11.91
C VAL A 76 5.36 20.30 -12.62
N GLU A 77 6.59 20.49 -12.14
CA GLU A 77 7.61 21.31 -12.77
C GLU A 77 8.76 20.41 -13.21
N TYR A 78 9.21 20.56 -14.45
CA TYR A 78 10.32 19.79 -15.02
C TYR A 78 11.60 20.63 -15.03
N VAL A 79 12.78 19.97 -14.96
CA VAL A 79 14.10 20.63 -14.96
C VAL A 79 14.50 21.14 -16.34
N GLU A 80 14.08 20.45 -17.40
CA GLU A 80 14.41 20.80 -18.78
C GLU A 80 13.25 21.51 -19.47
N GLU A 81 13.57 22.60 -20.05
CA GLU A 81 12.89 23.50 -20.97
C GLU A 81 12.46 24.82 -20.34
N SER A 82 12.93 25.87 -21.02
CA SER A 82 12.62 27.30 -20.83
C SER A 82 11.13 27.68 -20.92
N THR A 83 10.25 26.70 -20.97
CA THR A 83 8.81 26.82 -20.84
C THR A 83 8.40 26.26 -19.49
N ASN A 84 8.10 27.15 -18.54
CA ASN A 84 7.42 26.82 -17.28
C ASN A 84 6.05 26.20 -17.58
N ASN A 85 6.03 24.96 -18.02
CA ASN A 85 4.80 24.19 -18.16
C ASN A 85 4.31 23.76 -16.77
N LYS A 86 3.74 24.71 -16.03
CA LYS A 86 2.93 24.43 -14.87
C LYS A 86 1.67 23.75 -15.35
N LEU A 87 1.73 22.45 -15.53
CA LEU A 87 0.57 21.63 -15.77
C LEU A 87 -0.26 21.55 -14.47
N GLY A 88 -1.13 22.55 -14.29
CA GLY A 88 -2.19 22.50 -13.27
C GLY A 88 -3.24 21.48 -13.71
N LEU A 89 -3.04 20.23 -13.37
CA LEU A 89 -4.00 19.16 -13.68
C LEU A 89 -4.96 19.00 -12.51
N THR A 90 -6.25 18.90 -12.83
CA THR A 90 -7.31 18.67 -11.84
C THR A 90 -8.08 17.44 -12.26
N ASN A 91 -7.63 16.27 -11.81
CA ASN A 91 -8.35 15.02 -12.04
C ASN A 91 -9.04 14.62 -10.76
N LEU A 92 -10.36 14.49 -10.81
CA LEU A 92 -11.12 13.89 -9.73
C LEU A 92 -11.06 12.37 -9.88
N TYR A 93 -11.16 11.67 -8.75
CA TYR A 93 -11.18 10.23 -8.70
C TYR A 93 -12.15 9.70 -7.65
N SER A 94 -12.58 8.48 -7.85
CA SER A 94 -13.22 7.67 -6.83
C SER A 94 -12.29 6.52 -6.48
N ARG A 95 -12.35 6.05 -5.25
CA ARG A 95 -11.50 4.97 -4.77
C ARG A 95 -12.30 4.02 -3.89
N ILE A 96 -12.08 2.74 -4.09
CA ILE A 96 -12.56 1.68 -3.22
C ILE A 96 -11.38 0.92 -2.65
N THR A 97 -11.39 0.67 -1.35
CA THR A 97 -10.40 -0.18 -0.68
C THR A 97 -11.10 -1.18 0.22
N GLY A 98 -10.47 -2.33 0.39
CA GLY A 98 -10.96 -3.33 1.32
C GLY A 98 -9.83 -4.14 1.93
N GLN A 99 -10.07 -4.57 3.16
CA GLN A 99 -9.25 -5.51 3.91
C GLN A 99 -10.16 -6.58 4.50
N LEU A 100 -9.81 -7.83 4.27
CA LEU A 100 -10.45 -8.99 4.86
C LEU A 100 -9.35 -9.83 5.51
N GLU A 101 -9.42 -10.04 6.81
CA GLU A 101 -8.49 -10.89 7.54
C GLU A 101 -9.28 -11.92 8.34
N ASN A 102 -8.83 -13.16 8.31
CA ASN A 102 -9.37 -14.23 9.13
C ASN A 102 -8.25 -14.95 9.86
N ARG A 103 -8.44 -15.22 11.14
CA ARG A 103 -7.54 -15.98 12.00
C ARG A 103 -8.24 -17.17 12.55
N LYS A 104 -7.63 -18.34 12.37
CA LYS A 104 -8.14 -19.61 12.86
C LYS A 104 -7.05 -20.34 13.63
N GLN A 105 -7.29 -20.59 14.90
CA GLN A 105 -6.43 -21.44 15.70
C GLN A 105 -6.56 -22.89 15.22
N LEU A 106 -5.47 -23.47 14.74
CA LEU A 106 -5.41 -24.85 14.28
C LEU A 106 -5.13 -25.82 15.44
N ASN A 107 -4.28 -25.38 16.36
CA ASN A 107 -3.99 -26.09 17.60
C ASN A 107 -3.48 -25.08 18.64
N LYS A 108 -3.13 -25.57 19.85
CA LYS A 108 -2.68 -24.71 20.97
C LYS A 108 -1.53 -23.77 20.63
N PHE A 109 -0.69 -24.10 19.65
CA PHE A 109 0.54 -23.36 19.33
C PHE A 109 0.54 -22.76 17.92
N VAL A 110 -0.44 -23.08 17.09
CA VAL A 110 -0.44 -22.70 15.67
C VAL A 110 -1.75 -22.00 15.30
N THR A 111 -1.60 -20.82 14.72
CA THR A 111 -2.71 -20.05 14.15
C THR A 111 -2.47 -19.84 12.66
N PHE A 112 -3.45 -20.17 11.85
CA PHE A 112 -3.47 -19.82 10.43
C PHE A 112 -4.10 -18.44 10.24
N ILE A 113 -3.45 -17.59 9.46
CA ILE A 113 -3.89 -16.24 9.16
C ILE A 113 -3.98 -16.11 7.64
N SER A 114 -5.16 -15.77 7.14
CA SER A 114 -5.39 -15.40 5.76
C SER A 114 -5.86 -13.96 5.69
N GLN A 115 -5.31 -13.19 4.75
CA GLN A 115 -5.66 -11.79 4.55
C GLN A 115 -5.74 -11.49 3.05
N LEU A 116 -6.76 -10.76 2.66
CA LEU A 116 -6.95 -10.20 1.33
C LEU A 116 -7.12 -8.70 1.47
N ASP A 117 -6.27 -7.95 0.79
CA ASP A 117 -6.40 -6.50 0.68
C ASP A 117 -6.52 -6.12 -0.79
N PHE A 118 -7.32 -5.11 -1.08
CA PHE A 118 -7.45 -4.57 -2.42
C PHE A 118 -7.66 -3.06 -2.39
N GLY A 119 -7.26 -2.43 -3.46
CA GLY A 119 -7.48 -1.00 -3.68
C GLY A 119 -7.56 -0.70 -5.17
N PHE A 120 -8.61 0.02 -5.55
CA PHE A 120 -8.85 0.42 -6.93
C PHE A 120 -9.17 1.90 -6.98
N THR A 121 -8.52 2.60 -7.89
CA THR A 121 -8.73 4.02 -8.19
C THR A 121 -9.37 4.15 -9.57
N PHE A 122 -10.50 4.82 -9.62
CA PHE A 122 -11.24 5.16 -10.83
C PHE A 122 -11.11 6.65 -11.06
N VAL A 123 -10.38 7.04 -12.09
CA VAL A 123 -10.17 8.44 -12.42
C VAL A 123 -11.26 8.90 -13.38
N ASP A 124 -11.83 10.08 -13.11
CA ASP A 124 -12.79 10.67 -14.04
C ASP A 124 -12.12 10.88 -15.38
N SER A 125 -12.82 10.52 -16.46
CA SER A 125 -12.27 10.51 -17.81
C SER A 125 -11.74 11.90 -18.17
N ASP A 126 -10.44 11.97 -18.43
CA ASP A 126 -9.82 13.12 -19.05
C ASP A 126 -10.35 13.28 -20.48
N LYS A 127 -10.83 14.47 -20.80
CA LYS A 127 -11.14 14.83 -22.18
C LYS A 127 -9.89 15.12 -23.04
N GLY A 128 -8.71 14.86 -22.52
CA GLY A 128 -7.41 15.15 -23.12
C GLY A 128 -6.62 13.89 -23.45
N ASN A 129 -6.27 13.79 -24.69
CA ASN A 129 -5.52 12.73 -25.35
C ASN A 129 -4.35 12.13 -24.57
N ASN A 130 -4.35 10.82 -24.55
CA ASN A 130 -3.25 9.84 -24.66
C ASN A 130 -1.94 10.07 -23.93
N THR A 131 -1.62 9.07 -23.21
CA THR A 131 -0.44 8.19 -23.17
C THR A 131 0.34 8.09 -21.88
N ASN A 132 0.21 6.94 -21.36
CA ASN A 132 1.14 6.00 -20.73
C ASN A 132 1.80 6.40 -19.39
N LYS A 133 2.92 7.03 -19.33
CA LYS A 133 3.68 7.24 -18.09
C LYS A 133 3.34 8.56 -17.38
N ILE A 134 2.95 9.56 -18.16
CA ILE A 134 2.58 10.90 -17.66
C ILE A 134 1.25 10.82 -16.86
N ASP A 135 0.35 9.92 -17.21
CA ASP A 135 -0.93 9.77 -16.53
C ASP A 135 -0.78 9.37 -15.07
N PHE A 136 0.21 8.55 -14.74
CA PHE A 136 0.48 8.16 -13.36
C PHE A 136 0.84 9.38 -12.47
N LEU A 137 1.60 10.34 -12.97
CA LEU A 137 1.91 11.57 -12.25
C LEU A 137 0.70 12.51 -12.14
N ARG A 138 -0.16 12.51 -13.15
CA ARG A 138 -1.36 13.37 -13.20
C ARG A 138 -2.41 13.05 -12.16
N HIS A 139 -2.45 11.81 -11.66
CA HIS A 139 -3.49 11.40 -10.73
C HIS A 139 -3.35 11.97 -9.32
N GLY A 140 -2.22 12.60 -9.00
CA GLY A 140 -1.93 13.11 -7.66
C GLY A 140 -1.59 12.00 -6.65
N GLN A 141 -1.05 12.39 -5.52
CA GLN A 141 -0.64 11.42 -4.49
C GLN A 141 -1.84 10.75 -3.82
N GLY A 142 -2.94 11.48 -3.65
CA GLY A 142 -4.15 10.95 -3.02
C GLY A 142 -4.82 9.81 -3.81
N ALA A 143 -4.62 9.75 -5.13
CA ALA A 143 -5.12 8.68 -5.99
C ALA A 143 -4.28 7.39 -5.94
N LYS A 144 -3.13 7.41 -5.26
CA LYS A 144 -2.17 6.31 -5.23
C LYS A 144 -2.20 5.57 -3.91
N PHE A 145 -1.85 4.31 -3.98
CA PHE A 145 -1.59 3.45 -2.83
C PHE A 145 -0.08 3.26 -2.69
N ALA A 146 0.43 3.35 -1.46
CA ALA A 146 1.80 3.03 -1.15
C ALA A 146 1.89 1.60 -0.61
N LEU A 147 2.66 0.76 -1.28
CA LEU A 147 2.95 -0.60 -0.83
C LEU A 147 4.36 -0.64 -0.22
N GLY A 148 4.47 -1.25 0.96
CA GLY A 148 5.76 -1.38 1.63
C GLY A 148 5.74 -2.29 2.84
N GLY A 149 6.94 -2.70 3.30
CA GLY A 149 7.10 -3.67 4.40
C GLY A 149 6.72 -3.14 5.77
N PHE A 150 7.09 -1.90 6.05
CA PHE A 150 6.95 -1.27 7.37
C PHE A 150 6.27 0.09 7.28
N LEU A 151 5.15 0.14 6.57
CA LEU A 151 4.35 1.36 6.54
C LEU A 151 3.93 1.74 7.96
N ASN A 152 4.21 2.99 8.33
CA ASN A 152 3.59 3.60 9.48
C ASN A 152 2.08 3.49 9.30
N GLN A 153 1.39 2.85 10.22
CA GLN A 153 -0.07 2.60 10.14
C GLN A 153 -0.91 3.89 10.03
N ASN A 154 -0.26 5.05 10.21
CA ASN A 154 -0.87 6.37 10.04
C ASN A 154 -0.92 6.83 8.58
N GLN A 155 -0.28 6.12 7.66
CA GLN A 155 -0.36 6.46 6.25
C GLN A 155 -1.65 5.90 5.66
N ARG A 156 -2.61 6.77 5.42
CA ARG A 156 -3.99 6.44 5.03
C ARG A 156 -4.11 5.52 3.81
N ASN A 157 -3.18 5.62 2.88
CA ASN A 157 -3.15 4.85 1.64
C ASN A 157 -2.00 3.83 1.63
N GLY A 158 -1.47 3.52 2.81
CA GLY A 158 -0.36 2.60 2.97
C GLY A 158 -0.85 1.17 3.23
N TYR A 159 -0.32 0.22 2.46
CA TYR A 159 -0.62 -1.19 2.61
C TYR A 159 0.67 -1.99 2.77
N LYS A 160 0.71 -2.79 3.81
CA LYS A 160 1.88 -3.61 4.11
C LYS A 160 2.07 -4.67 3.03
N PHE A 161 3.25 -4.69 2.40
CA PHE A 161 3.70 -5.75 1.51
C PHE A 161 5.11 -6.16 1.92
N LYS A 162 5.26 -7.32 2.54
CA LYS A 162 6.54 -7.80 3.04
C LYS A 162 7.52 -8.01 1.89
N GLY A 163 8.80 -7.73 2.13
CA GLY A 163 9.83 -7.78 1.09
C GLY A 163 10.07 -6.45 0.37
N LEU A 164 9.18 -5.47 0.50
CA LEU A 164 9.41 -4.10 0.05
C LEU A 164 9.88 -3.21 1.20
N GLY A 165 10.70 -2.19 0.90
CA GLY A 165 10.99 -1.09 1.81
C GLY A 165 9.76 -0.23 2.10
N ASP A 166 9.90 0.73 3.00
CA ASP A 166 8.79 1.61 3.37
C ASP A 166 8.36 2.47 2.18
N SER A 167 7.05 2.43 1.84
CA SER A 167 6.46 3.15 0.69
C SER A 167 7.21 2.98 -0.63
N GLN A 168 7.91 1.86 -0.81
CA GLN A 168 8.80 1.65 -1.95
C GLN A 168 8.06 1.59 -3.28
N LEU A 169 6.80 1.15 -3.28
CA LEU A 169 6.00 1.01 -4.50
C LEU A 169 4.73 1.85 -4.41
N LEU A 170 4.55 2.76 -5.37
CA LEU A 170 3.32 3.51 -5.55
C LEU A 170 2.51 2.91 -6.71
N THR A 171 1.23 2.65 -6.49
CA THR A 171 0.35 2.02 -7.47
C THR A 171 -1.04 2.65 -7.43
N THR A 172 -1.81 2.53 -8.50
CA THR A 172 -3.21 2.98 -8.57
C THR A 172 -4.21 1.84 -8.39
N GLN A 173 -3.76 0.61 -8.62
CA GLN A 173 -4.57 -0.60 -8.54
C GLN A 173 -3.76 -1.68 -7.82
N PHE A 174 -4.36 -2.39 -6.86
CA PHE A 174 -3.73 -3.56 -6.29
C PHE A 174 -4.73 -4.58 -5.75
N ILE A 175 -4.35 -5.82 -5.80
CA ILE A 175 -4.94 -6.93 -5.06
C ILE A 175 -3.79 -7.68 -4.40
N LYS A 176 -3.93 -8.01 -3.13
CA LYS A 176 -2.88 -8.65 -2.34
C LYS A 176 -3.47 -9.71 -1.43
N ALA A 177 -2.90 -10.92 -1.48
CA ALA A 177 -3.26 -12.02 -0.60
C ALA A 177 -2.07 -12.44 0.26
N HIS A 178 -2.29 -12.63 1.55
CA HIS A 178 -1.31 -13.13 2.50
C HIS A 178 -1.78 -14.40 3.16
N PHE A 179 -0.86 -15.34 3.32
CA PHE A 179 -1.07 -16.57 4.06
C PHE A 179 0.09 -16.78 5.03
N ASN A 180 -0.24 -16.86 6.31
CA ASN A 180 0.76 -16.95 7.37
C ASN A 180 0.40 -18.08 8.34
N TYR A 181 1.42 -18.78 8.84
CA TYR A 181 1.29 -19.70 9.97
C TYR A 181 2.03 -19.10 11.15
N GLN A 182 1.30 -18.63 12.16
CA GLN A 182 1.87 -18.09 13.39
C GLN A 182 2.09 -19.21 14.39
N TYR A 183 3.35 -19.52 14.69
CA TYR A 183 3.76 -20.49 15.70
C TYR A 183 4.13 -19.76 16.99
N GLU A 184 3.49 -20.10 18.10
CA GLU A 184 3.89 -19.67 19.44
C GLU A 184 4.92 -20.68 19.98
N ILE A 185 6.22 -20.33 19.87
CA ILE A 185 7.33 -21.18 20.31
C ILE A 185 7.47 -21.13 21.83
N SER A 186 7.21 -19.97 22.40
CA SER A 186 7.24 -19.70 23.83
C SER A 186 6.26 -18.57 24.16
N ARG A 187 5.97 -18.34 25.42
CA ARG A 187 4.91 -17.45 25.92
C ARG A 187 4.86 -16.05 25.28
N ASN A 188 5.98 -15.56 24.74
CA ASN A 188 6.08 -14.24 24.11
C ASN A 188 6.85 -14.28 22.78
N ILE A 189 7.24 -15.46 22.30
CA ILE A 189 8.06 -15.62 21.08
C ILE A 189 7.23 -16.31 20.02
N PHE A 190 7.13 -15.65 18.87
CA PHE A 190 6.36 -16.13 17.73
C PHE A 190 7.26 -16.25 16.51
N LEU A 191 7.05 -17.30 15.73
CA LEU A 191 7.67 -17.49 14.43
C LEU A 191 6.57 -17.61 13.39
N THR A 192 6.67 -16.83 12.32
CA THR A 192 5.59 -16.73 11.34
C THR A 192 6.15 -16.83 9.92
N PRO A 193 6.29 -18.07 9.37
CA PRO A 193 6.47 -18.22 7.94
C PRO A 193 5.27 -17.66 7.19
N HIS A 194 5.55 -17.05 6.05
CA HIS A 194 4.54 -16.37 5.26
C HIS A 194 4.79 -16.45 3.76
N ILE A 195 3.69 -16.36 3.01
CA ILE A 195 3.66 -16.25 1.56
C ILE A 195 2.70 -15.14 1.21
N ASN A 196 3.11 -14.25 0.31
CA ASN A 196 2.27 -13.14 -0.15
C ASN A 196 2.27 -13.11 -1.68
N PHE A 197 1.09 -12.86 -2.21
CA PHE A 197 0.86 -12.65 -3.63
C PHE A 197 0.31 -11.25 -3.83
N GLY A 198 0.75 -10.57 -4.87
CA GLY A 198 0.27 -9.25 -5.23
C GLY A 198 0.10 -9.11 -6.73
N LEU A 199 -0.96 -8.45 -7.14
CA LEU A 199 -1.14 -7.89 -8.47
C LEU A 199 -1.20 -6.38 -8.30
N VAL A 200 -0.38 -5.65 -9.04
CA VAL A 200 -0.31 -4.19 -8.97
C VAL A 200 -0.48 -3.60 -10.37
N GLY A 201 -1.14 -2.46 -10.44
CA GLY A 201 -1.36 -1.73 -11.68
C GLY A 201 -1.04 -0.24 -11.51
N PHE A 202 -0.52 0.38 -12.57
CA PHE A 202 -0.04 1.77 -12.55
C PHE A 202 -0.89 2.70 -13.41
N GLY A 203 -1.87 2.15 -14.13
CA GLY A 203 -2.77 2.84 -15.04
C GLY A 203 -4.23 2.88 -14.58
N LYS A 204 -5.12 2.88 -15.54
CA LYS A 204 -6.57 2.81 -15.33
C LYS A 204 -6.98 1.41 -14.89
N PHE A 205 -8.17 1.33 -14.28
CA PHE A 205 -8.72 0.04 -13.83
C PHE A 205 -8.97 -0.96 -14.97
N ASP A 206 -9.43 -0.48 -16.12
CA ASP A 206 -9.69 -1.33 -17.29
C ASP A 206 -8.39 -1.93 -17.84
N ASP A 207 -7.31 -1.14 -17.89
CA ASP A 207 -5.99 -1.61 -18.34
C ASP A 207 -5.45 -2.67 -17.38
N PHE A 208 -5.62 -2.44 -16.07
CA PHE A 208 -5.22 -3.41 -15.04
C PHE A 208 -5.92 -4.76 -15.21
N LEU A 209 -7.23 -4.78 -15.52
CA LEU A 209 -7.97 -6.02 -15.70
C LEU A 209 -7.60 -6.74 -17.01
N ASN A 210 -7.40 -5.97 -18.10
CA ASN A 210 -7.14 -6.55 -19.42
C ASN A 210 -5.70 -7.07 -19.58
N GLU A 211 -4.77 -6.54 -18.79
CA GLU A 211 -3.34 -6.81 -18.94
C GLU A 211 -2.75 -7.63 -17.77
N ILE A 212 -3.59 -8.32 -17.01
CA ILE A 212 -3.11 -9.21 -15.94
C ILE A 212 -2.26 -10.31 -16.56
N LYS A 213 -0.93 -10.19 -16.41
CA LYS A 213 0.04 -11.21 -16.78
C LYS A 213 0.64 -11.81 -15.53
N LEU A 214 0.55 -13.11 -15.38
CA LEU A 214 1.19 -13.86 -14.29
C LEU A 214 2.68 -14.18 -14.59
N SER A 215 3.20 -13.74 -15.72
CA SER A 215 4.58 -13.99 -16.14
C SER A 215 5.51 -12.85 -15.72
N ASN A 216 6.73 -13.20 -15.35
CA ASN A 216 7.92 -12.36 -15.08
C ASN A 216 7.75 -10.87 -15.44
N SER A 217 6.94 -10.18 -14.68
CA SER A 217 6.73 -8.75 -14.86
C SER A 217 7.73 -8.02 -13.98
N ASN A 218 8.45 -7.12 -14.58
CA ASN A 218 9.36 -6.25 -13.89
C ASN A 218 8.59 -4.99 -13.46
N TRP A 219 8.12 -4.95 -12.22
CA TRP A 219 7.37 -3.81 -11.68
C TRP A 219 8.18 -2.50 -11.68
N SER A 220 9.52 -2.57 -11.77
CA SER A 220 10.37 -1.38 -11.92
C SER A 220 10.16 -0.67 -13.27
N ASN A 221 9.63 -1.34 -14.27
CA ASN A 221 9.32 -0.75 -15.58
C ASN A 221 7.96 -0.05 -15.64
N LEU A 222 7.19 0.01 -14.54
CA LEU A 222 5.87 0.63 -14.47
C LEU A 222 4.92 0.15 -15.57
N GLU A 223 4.93 -1.16 -15.83
CA GLU A 223 3.96 -1.78 -16.72
C GLU A 223 2.53 -1.61 -16.17
N THR A 224 1.54 -1.74 -17.02
CA THR A 224 0.13 -1.53 -16.66
C THR A 224 -0.37 -2.51 -15.61
N SER A 225 0.20 -3.72 -15.57
CA SER A 225 0.01 -4.66 -14.47
C SER A 225 1.26 -5.50 -14.23
N SER A 226 1.51 -5.83 -12.96
CA SER A 226 2.65 -6.65 -12.54
C SER A 226 2.26 -7.62 -11.45
N PHE A 227 2.80 -8.84 -11.52
CA PHE A 227 2.65 -9.86 -10.49
C PHE A 227 3.83 -9.83 -9.54
N MET A 228 3.54 -9.83 -8.24
CA MET A 228 4.52 -9.84 -7.17
C MET A 228 4.32 -11.07 -6.29
N PHE A 229 5.41 -11.69 -5.93
CA PHE A 229 5.44 -12.82 -5.01
C PHE A 229 6.50 -12.59 -3.95
N THR A 230 6.14 -12.80 -2.70
CA THR A 230 7.11 -12.82 -1.61
C THR A 230 6.91 -14.03 -0.72
N SER A 231 8.00 -14.55 -0.19
CA SER A 231 7.99 -15.58 0.84
C SER A 231 9.05 -15.27 1.88
N GLY A 232 8.81 -15.66 3.10
CA GLY A 232 9.76 -15.36 4.17
C GLY A 232 9.32 -15.86 5.52
N ILE A 233 10.04 -15.37 6.54
CA ILE A 233 9.80 -15.71 7.92
C ILE A 233 9.93 -14.48 8.80
N THR A 234 8.97 -14.28 9.69
CA THR A 234 8.98 -13.23 10.71
C THR A 234 9.19 -13.86 12.06
N ALA A 235 10.22 -13.45 12.79
CA ALA A 235 10.36 -13.70 14.21
C ALA A 235 9.80 -12.51 14.98
N ALA A 236 9.04 -12.75 16.03
CA ALA A 236 8.45 -11.70 16.84
C ALA A 236 8.57 -11.98 18.33
N TYR A 237 8.78 -10.92 19.10
CA TYR A 237 8.78 -10.94 20.55
C TYR A 237 7.75 -9.95 21.08
N ASN A 238 6.82 -10.43 21.90
CA ASN A 238 5.81 -9.61 22.55
C ASN A 238 6.35 -9.02 23.84
N SER A 239 6.96 -7.84 23.75
CA SER A 239 7.54 -7.13 24.89
C SER A 239 6.49 -6.29 25.64
N ILE A 240 6.84 -5.83 26.85
CA ILE A 240 6.01 -4.92 27.67
C ILE A 240 5.77 -3.59 26.92
N LEU A 241 6.71 -3.16 26.08
CA LEU A 241 6.63 -1.91 25.30
C LEU A 241 5.92 -2.11 23.95
N GLY A 242 5.46 -3.31 23.65
CA GLY A 242 4.84 -3.69 22.38
C GLY A 242 5.65 -4.72 21.61
N PRO A 243 5.11 -5.22 20.50
CA PRO A 243 5.77 -6.27 19.72
C PRO A 243 7.00 -5.75 18.97
N VAL A 244 8.04 -6.57 18.94
CA VAL A 244 9.28 -6.39 18.17
C VAL A 244 9.29 -7.43 17.08
N PHE A 245 9.58 -7.05 15.83
CA PHE A 245 9.57 -7.93 14.68
C PHE A 245 10.91 -7.91 13.94
N PHE A 246 11.34 -9.10 13.52
CA PHE A 246 12.41 -9.32 12.57
C PHE A 246 11.82 -10.07 11.37
N ASP A 247 11.94 -9.52 10.20
CA ASP A 247 11.40 -10.12 8.97
C ASP A 247 12.52 -10.34 7.96
N LEU A 248 12.63 -11.57 7.49
CA LEU A 248 13.49 -11.95 6.38
C LEU A 248 12.59 -12.45 5.26
N SER A 249 12.52 -11.70 4.18
CA SER A 249 11.63 -11.98 3.06
C SER A 249 12.39 -11.99 1.73
N TYR A 250 12.00 -12.88 0.84
CA TYR A 250 12.40 -12.87 -0.57
C TYR A 250 11.31 -12.21 -1.40
N ILE A 251 11.69 -11.42 -2.39
CA ILE A 251 10.78 -10.87 -3.40
C ILE A 251 11.28 -11.19 -4.80
N ASN A 252 10.38 -11.65 -5.67
CA ASN A 252 10.72 -12.16 -7.00
C ASN A 252 11.42 -11.14 -7.91
N ASP A 253 10.96 -9.90 -7.95
CA ASP A 253 11.44 -8.91 -8.91
C ASP A 253 12.78 -8.30 -8.54
N LEU A 254 13.07 -8.14 -7.25
CA LEU A 254 14.36 -7.62 -6.80
C LEU A 254 15.44 -8.70 -6.78
N ASN A 255 15.06 -9.97 -6.83
CA ASN A 255 15.95 -11.12 -6.64
C ASN A 255 16.89 -10.96 -5.44
N LYS A 256 16.37 -10.38 -4.37
CA LYS A 256 17.06 -10.01 -3.13
C LYS A 256 16.35 -10.58 -1.92
N TRP A 257 17.10 -10.72 -0.84
CA TRP A 257 16.59 -11.08 0.49
C TRP A 257 16.66 -9.87 1.42
N PRO A 258 15.70 -8.95 1.36
CA PRO A 258 15.70 -7.84 2.30
C PRO A 258 15.44 -8.34 3.73
N LEU A 259 16.25 -7.84 4.66
CA LEU A 259 16.08 -8.03 6.10
C LEU A 259 15.47 -6.77 6.68
N PHE A 260 14.36 -6.90 7.36
CA PHE A 260 13.68 -5.79 8.02
C PHE A 260 13.61 -5.99 9.53
N PHE A 261 13.84 -4.90 10.23
CA PHE A 261 13.63 -4.82 11.66
C PHE A 261 12.58 -3.75 11.95
N SER A 262 11.57 -4.06 12.75
CA SER A 262 10.61 -3.07 13.21
C SER A 262 10.22 -3.29 14.66
N THR A 263 10.00 -2.19 15.39
CA THR A 263 9.42 -2.17 16.71
C THR A 263 8.07 -1.48 16.64
N GLY A 264 7.01 -2.10 17.17
CA GLY A 264 5.67 -1.53 17.15
C GLY A 264 5.24 -1.14 18.56
N MET A 265 5.20 0.16 18.87
CA MET A 265 4.41 0.67 19.99
C MET A 265 3.05 1.11 19.43
N ARG A 266 1.98 0.41 19.80
CA ARG A 266 0.62 0.90 19.56
C ARG A 266 0.11 1.56 20.84
N PHE A 267 0.03 2.87 20.84
CA PHE A 267 -0.74 3.59 21.83
C PHE A 267 -2.20 3.71 21.33
N ASN A 268 -3.06 2.83 21.79
CA ASN A 268 -4.49 3.05 21.65
C ASN A 268 -4.91 4.07 22.72
N ILE A 269 -4.99 5.33 22.34
CA ILE A 269 -5.72 6.33 23.13
C ILE A 269 -7.19 6.13 22.78
N THR A 270 -7.82 5.12 23.36
CA THR A 270 -9.30 5.06 23.40
C THR A 270 -9.75 5.98 24.53
N LYS A 271 -10.34 7.12 24.17
CA LYS A 271 -11.30 7.80 25.02
C LYS A 271 -12.65 7.13 24.92
#